data_06dc9ad60b1a8cc8bc34f65e56274291
#
_entry.id   06dc9ad60b1a8cc8bc34f65e56274291
#
_cell.length_a   1.000
_cell.length_b   1.000
_cell.length_c   1.000
_cell.angle_alpha   90.00
_cell.angle_beta   90.00
_cell.angle_gamma   90.00
#
_symmetry.space_group_name_H-M   'P 1'
#
loop_
_entity.id
_entity.type
_entity.pdbx_description
1 polymer ?
#
loop_
_entity_poly.entity_id
_entity_poly.type
_entity_poly.pdbx_seq_one_letter_code
_entity_poly.pdbx_strand_id
1 'polypeptide(L)'
;YRIEKNACEIVSLDSLVEGRGIGSALIEQVIAVATAEQCDTIWLVTTNDNLHALGFYQKHGFHLVMVVPDAVTRSRQRKPEIPLIGENGIPITDEIVLTRTI
;
A
#
# COMPACT_ATOMS: atom_id res chain seq x y z
N TYR A 1 7.26 8.47 2.02
CA TYR A 1 6.43 8.73 0.84
C TYR A 1 7.17 9.57 -0.17
N ARG A 2 6.62 9.63 -1.36
CA ARG A 2 7.20 10.38 -2.46
C ARG A 2 6.10 11.21 -3.15
N ILE A 3 6.46 12.42 -3.59
CA ILE A 3 5.52 13.30 -4.26
C ILE A 3 5.86 13.33 -5.75
N GLU A 4 4.84 13.11 -6.58
CA GLU A 4 4.95 13.23 -8.03
C GLU A 4 3.77 14.05 -8.51
N LYS A 5 4.04 15.23 -9.07
CA LYS A 5 2.99 16.16 -9.49
C LYS A 5 2.08 16.44 -8.29
N ASN A 6 0.82 16.05 -8.37
CA ASN A 6 -0.15 16.23 -7.30
C ASN A 6 -0.47 14.92 -6.58
N ALA A 7 0.40 13.94 -6.66
CA ALA A 7 0.20 12.65 -6.04
C ALA A 7 1.29 12.34 -5.01
N CYS A 8 0.93 11.68 -3.93
CA CYS A 8 1.86 11.22 -2.91
C CYS A 8 1.85 9.69 -2.87
N GLU A 9 3.01 9.11 -2.83
CA GLU A 9 3.16 7.66 -2.66
C GLU A 9 3.51 7.32 -1.23
N ILE A 10 2.86 6.28 -0.69
CA ILE A 10 3.13 5.76 0.65
C ILE A 10 3.64 4.35 0.50
N VAL A 11 4.88 4.09 0.91
CA VAL A 11 5.54 2.81 0.65
C VAL A 11 5.64 1.90 1.88
N SER A 12 5.47 2.41 3.09
CA SER A 12 5.73 1.66 4.31
C SER A 12 4.52 1.52 5.22
N LEU A 13 3.33 1.86 4.74
CA LEU A 13 2.15 1.88 5.60
C LEU A 13 1.69 0.47 5.98
N ASP A 14 1.98 -0.54 5.17
CA ASP A 14 1.55 -1.90 5.43
C ASP A 14 1.99 -2.42 6.79
N SER A 15 3.25 -2.18 7.15
CA SER A 15 3.76 -2.66 8.44
C SER A 15 3.13 -1.93 9.62
N LEU A 16 2.63 -0.72 9.40
CA LEU A 16 1.99 0.08 10.43
C LEU A 16 0.52 -0.27 10.60
N VAL A 17 -0.14 -0.69 9.50
CA VAL A 17 -1.55 -1.10 9.53
C VAL A 17 -1.76 -2.33 10.42
N GLU A 18 -0.78 -3.20 10.50
CA GLU A 18 -0.85 -4.37 11.37
C GLU A 18 -0.80 -4.01 12.85
N GLY A 19 -0.39 -2.81 13.18
CA GLY A 19 -0.40 -2.31 14.55
C GLY A 19 -1.80 -1.85 14.93
N ARG A 20 -2.48 -2.63 15.69
CA ARG A 20 -3.86 -2.50 16.09
C ARG A 20 -4.30 -1.09 16.47
N GLY A 21 -5.27 -0.54 15.73
CA GLY A 21 -5.88 0.75 16.05
C GLY A 21 -5.03 1.96 15.72
N ILE A 22 -3.77 1.77 15.35
CA ILE A 22 -2.88 2.88 14.99
C ILE A 22 -3.13 3.35 13.56
N GLY A 23 -3.57 2.45 12.70
CA GLY A 23 -3.67 2.69 11.28
C GLY A 23 -4.57 3.86 10.89
N SER A 24 -5.71 4.01 11.56
CA SER A 24 -6.64 5.11 11.23
C SER A 24 -6.02 6.47 11.50
N ALA A 25 -5.33 6.63 12.62
CA ALA A 25 -4.65 7.89 12.93
C ALA A 25 -3.53 8.18 11.93
N LEU A 26 -2.82 7.14 11.49
CA LEU A 26 -1.77 7.30 10.49
C LEU A 26 -2.35 7.73 9.14
N ILE A 27 -3.48 7.17 8.73
CA ILE A 27 -4.14 7.58 7.49
C ILE A 27 -4.51 9.07 7.57
N GLU A 28 -5.06 9.51 8.69
CA GLU A 28 -5.42 10.91 8.86
C GLU A 28 -4.20 11.82 8.82
N GLN A 29 -3.09 11.42 9.43
CA GLN A 29 -1.85 12.18 9.39
C GLN A 29 -1.30 12.27 7.97
N VAL A 30 -1.34 11.16 7.23
CA VAL A 30 -0.87 11.14 5.85
C VAL A 30 -1.71 12.06 4.98
N ILE A 31 -3.03 12.06 5.18
CA ILE A 31 -3.91 12.96 4.44
C ILE A 31 -3.57 14.42 4.75
N ALA A 32 -3.32 14.72 6.02
CA ALA A 32 -2.95 16.08 6.41
C ALA A 32 -1.65 16.52 5.77
N VAL A 33 -0.64 15.65 5.76
CA VAL A 33 0.64 15.96 5.12
C VAL A 33 0.46 16.14 3.62
N ALA A 34 -0.27 15.25 2.98
CA ALA A 34 -0.52 15.32 1.55
C ALA A 34 -1.24 16.61 1.18
N THR A 35 -2.23 17.00 1.98
CA THR A 35 -2.96 18.25 1.78
C THR A 35 -2.03 19.45 1.91
N ALA A 36 -1.17 19.44 2.92
CA ALA A 36 -0.20 20.52 3.12
C ALA A 36 0.80 20.62 1.97
N GLU A 37 1.14 19.49 1.36
CA GLU A 37 2.04 19.42 0.20
C GLU A 37 1.31 19.66 -1.12
N GLN A 38 0.04 20.00 -1.08
CA GLN A 38 -0.79 20.28 -2.25
C GLN A 38 -0.99 19.06 -3.16
N CYS A 39 -0.96 17.86 -2.58
CA CYS A 39 -1.31 16.64 -3.30
C CYS A 39 -2.82 16.53 -3.35
N ASP A 40 -3.37 16.07 -4.48
CA ASP A 40 -4.80 15.79 -4.60
C ASP A 40 -5.10 14.30 -4.63
N THR A 41 -4.08 13.47 -4.70
CA THR A 41 -4.23 12.01 -4.73
C THR A 41 -3.12 11.37 -3.89
N ILE A 42 -3.50 10.35 -3.14
CA ILE A 42 -2.55 9.51 -2.41
C ILE A 42 -2.60 8.13 -3.03
N TRP A 43 -1.46 7.52 -3.29
CA TRP A 43 -1.43 6.15 -3.79
C TRP A 43 -0.43 5.32 -3.00
N LEU A 44 -0.69 4.03 -2.95
CA LEU A 44 0.16 3.08 -2.24
C LEU A 44 0.14 1.74 -2.96
N VAL A 45 1.12 0.91 -2.61
CA VAL A 45 1.28 -0.42 -3.18
C VAL A 45 1.33 -1.42 -2.03
N THR A 46 0.62 -2.52 -2.17
CA THR A 46 0.70 -3.63 -1.25
C THR A 46 0.78 -4.93 -2.05
N THR A 47 0.96 -6.05 -1.37
CA THR A 47 1.07 -7.35 -2.02
C THR A 47 -0.25 -8.09 -1.98
N ASN A 48 -0.41 -9.05 -2.89
CA ASN A 48 -1.68 -9.77 -3.07
C ASN A 48 -2.08 -10.62 -1.86
N ASP A 49 -1.12 -11.00 -1.01
CA ASP A 49 -1.40 -11.81 0.17
C ASP A 49 -1.88 -10.99 1.37
N ASN A 50 -1.70 -9.68 1.34
CA ASN A 50 -1.98 -8.81 2.48
C ASN A 50 -3.46 -8.43 2.52
N LEU A 51 -4.31 -9.40 2.82
CA LEU A 51 -5.77 -9.21 2.81
C LEU A 51 -6.21 -8.20 3.88
N HIS A 52 -5.54 -8.19 5.02
CA HIS A 52 -5.85 -7.24 6.09
C HIS A 52 -5.64 -5.81 5.61
N ALA A 53 -4.50 -5.53 4.99
CA ALA A 53 -4.20 -4.20 4.46
C ALA A 53 -5.16 -3.82 3.34
N LEU A 54 -5.46 -4.73 2.43
CA LEU A 54 -6.40 -4.46 1.34
C LEU A 54 -7.77 -4.07 1.88
N GLY A 55 -8.26 -4.78 2.89
CA GLY A 55 -9.52 -4.43 3.53
C GLY A 55 -9.46 -3.09 4.24
N PHE A 56 -8.38 -2.85 4.97
CA PHE A 56 -8.18 -1.62 5.73
C PHE A 56 -8.17 -0.40 4.81
N TYR A 57 -7.39 -0.46 3.73
CA TYR A 57 -7.27 0.68 2.81
C TYR A 57 -8.61 1.00 2.16
N GLN A 58 -9.35 -0.04 1.74
CA GLN A 58 -10.65 0.18 1.11
C GLN A 58 -11.65 0.80 2.07
N LYS A 59 -11.62 0.38 3.34
CA LYS A 59 -12.48 0.99 4.37
C LYS A 59 -12.16 2.46 4.60
N HIS A 60 -10.94 2.87 4.26
CA HIS A 60 -10.50 4.26 4.44
C HIS A 60 -10.50 5.04 3.11
N GLY A 61 -11.29 4.58 2.16
CA GLY A 61 -11.55 5.34 0.94
C GLY A 61 -10.57 5.11 -0.19
N PHE A 62 -9.67 4.15 -0.06
CA PHE A 62 -8.77 3.79 -1.15
C PHE A 62 -9.47 2.82 -2.10
N HIS A 63 -9.17 2.96 -3.38
CA HIS A 63 -9.73 2.11 -4.42
C HIS A 63 -8.62 1.34 -5.12
N LEU A 64 -8.88 0.09 -5.48
CA LEU A 64 -7.94 -0.70 -6.25
C LEU A 64 -7.97 -0.20 -7.69
N VAL A 65 -6.82 0.15 -8.23
CA VAL A 65 -6.75 0.69 -9.59
C VAL A 65 -5.93 -0.20 -10.52
N MET A 66 -5.01 -1.00 -10.00
CA MET A 66 -4.15 -1.80 -10.86
C MET A 66 -3.58 -2.98 -10.09
N VAL A 67 -3.42 -4.10 -10.78
CA VAL A 67 -2.63 -5.24 -10.33
C VAL A 67 -1.42 -5.33 -11.25
N VAL A 68 -0.23 -5.48 -10.66
CA VAL A 68 0.99 -5.69 -11.43
C VAL A 68 1.38 -7.16 -11.28
N PRO A 69 1.05 -8.01 -12.26
CA PRO A 69 1.29 -9.44 -12.14
C PRO A 69 2.78 -9.75 -12.02
N ASP A 70 3.12 -10.68 -11.15
CA ASP A 70 4.47 -11.19 -10.95
C ASP A 70 5.51 -10.14 -10.55
N ALA A 71 5.08 -8.97 -10.08
CA ALA A 71 6.01 -7.92 -9.65
C ALA A 71 6.91 -8.40 -8.51
N VAL A 72 6.34 -9.12 -7.54
CA VAL A 72 7.13 -9.64 -6.42
C VAL A 72 8.03 -10.78 -6.87
N THR A 73 7.55 -11.61 -7.79
CA THR A 73 8.37 -12.68 -8.36
C THR A 73 9.62 -12.12 -9.01
N ARG A 74 9.49 -11.01 -9.74
CA ARG A 74 10.64 -10.33 -10.34
C ARG A 74 11.56 -9.71 -9.27
N SER A 75 10.97 -9.09 -8.25
CA SER A 75 11.74 -8.50 -7.15
C SER A 75 12.55 -9.55 -6.40
N ARG A 76 12.02 -10.76 -6.28
CA ARG A 76 12.69 -11.86 -5.59
C ARG A 76 13.98 -12.28 -6.27
N GLN A 77 14.12 -12.01 -7.55
CA GLN A 77 15.39 -12.26 -8.25
C GLN A 77 16.52 -11.42 -7.69
N ARG A 78 16.23 -10.23 -7.19
CA ARG A 78 17.21 -9.33 -6.56
C ARG A 78 17.23 -9.47 -5.05
N LYS A 79 16.12 -9.89 -4.46
CA LYS A 79 15.95 -10.04 -3.02
C LYS A 79 15.39 -11.43 -2.74
N PRO A 80 16.25 -12.47 -2.82
CA PRO A 80 15.76 -13.85 -2.65
C PRO A 80 15.23 -14.16 -1.26
N GLU A 81 15.47 -13.29 -0.29
CA GLU A 81 14.91 -13.43 1.06
C GLU A 81 13.41 -13.17 1.15
N ILE A 82 12.80 -12.62 0.10
CA ILE A 82 11.34 -12.40 0.11
C ILE A 82 10.65 -13.77 0.17
N PRO A 83 9.77 -14.01 1.15
CA PRO A 83 9.10 -15.30 1.29
C PRO A 83 8.28 -15.66 0.05
N LEU A 84 8.18 -16.96 -0.24
CA LEU A 84 7.34 -17.44 -1.33
C LEU A 84 5.87 -17.43 -0.96
N ILE A 85 5.58 -17.72 0.30
CA ILE A 85 4.21 -17.78 0.81
C ILE A 85 4.07 -16.71 1.88
N GLY A 86 3.03 -15.92 1.77
CA GLY A 86 2.75 -14.84 2.70
C GLY A 86 1.62 -15.15 3.64
N GLU A 87 0.92 -14.12 4.06
CA GLU A 87 -0.20 -14.23 4.97
C GLU A 87 -1.32 -15.05 4.36
N ASN A 88 -2.05 -15.75 5.20
CA ASN A 88 -3.19 -16.58 4.81
C ASN A 88 -2.81 -17.74 3.88
N GLY A 89 -1.54 -18.10 3.83
CA GLY A 89 -1.08 -19.18 2.95
C GLY A 89 -1.09 -18.83 1.48
N ILE A 90 -1.15 -17.55 1.15
CA ILE A 90 -1.24 -17.08 -0.24
C ILE A 90 0.16 -16.86 -0.79
N PRO A 91 0.48 -17.40 -1.97
CA PRO A 91 1.77 -17.11 -2.62
C PRO A 91 1.92 -15.60 -2.88
N ILE A 92 3.07 -15.06 -2.53
CA ILE A 92 3.36 -13.64 -2.76
C ILE A 92 3.93 -13.49 -4.16
N THR A 93 3.14 -12.98 -5.09
CA THR A 93 3.54 -12.86 -6.49
C THR A 93 3.32 -11.48 -7.06
N ASP A 94 2.22 -10.82 -6.67
CA ASP A 94 1.71 -9.63 -7.36
C ASP A 94 1.69 -8.42 -6.43
N GLU A 95 1.80 -7.26 -7.04
CA GLU A 95 1.56 -6.00 -6.35
C GLU A 95 0.20 -5.44 -6.76
N ILE A 96 -0.43 -4.74 -5.82
CA ILE A 96 -1.72 -4.11 -6.04
C ILE A 96 -1.57 -2.63 -5.71
N VAL A 97 -1.98 -1.78 -6.64
CA VAL A 97 -1.92 -0.32 -6.48
C VAL A 97 -3.30 0.19 -6.10
N LEU A 98 -3.34 0.99 -5.05
CA LEU A 98 -4.57 1.63 -4.59
C LEU A 98 -4.38 3.14 -4.56
N THR A 99 -5.46 3.87 -4.81
CA THR A 99 -5.44 5.34 -4.74
C THR A 99 -6.62 5.86 -3.95
N ARG A 100 -6.44 7.05 -3.40
CA ARG A 100 -7.50 7.82 -2.78
C ARG A 100 -7.34 9.27 -3.19
N THR A 101 -8.43 9.86 -3.69
CA THR A 101 -8.50 11.31 -3.97
C THR A 101 -8.80 12.03 -2.66
N ILE A 102 -8.09 13.08 -2.42
CA ILE A 102 -8.28 13.89 -1.21
C ILE A 102 -9.33 14.97 -1.47
#